data_444e132e7b26a388d4a4d0641f56a4b3
#
_entry.id   444e132e7b26a388d4a4d0641f56a4b3
#
_cell.length_a   1.000
_cell.length_b   1.000
_cell.length_c   1.000
_cell.angle_alpha   90.00
_cell.angle_beta   90.00
_cell.angle_gamma   90.00
#
_symmetry.space_group_name_H-M   'P 1'
#
loop_
_entity.id
_entity.type
_entity.pdbx_description
1 polymer ?
#
loop_
_entity_poly.entity_id
_entity_poly.type
_entity_poly.pdbx_seq_one_letter_code
_entity_poly.pdbx_strand_id
1 'polypeptide(L)'
;LDDTILEDGVIIDNLVQIAHNVKIGANTALAAKCGVAGSSTIGKNCVLAGGVGVVGHINIADNVTITGMSMVTKSISESGSYSSGTPMLESLHWKRAAVRFKQLADVPLTQLLKRLDHIQTQIESLESTFKRK
;
A
#
# COMPACT_ATOMS: atom_id res chain seq x y z
N LEU A 1 -22.12 -16.73 -11.46
CA LEU A 1 -20.67 -16.72 -11.23
C LEU A 1 -19.99 -16.82 -12.60
N ASP A 2 -19.01 -15.96 -12.83
CA ASP A 2 -18.17 -16.02 -14.02
C ASP A 2 -16.97 -16.96 -13.78
N ASP A 3 -16.24 -17.26 -14.85
CA ASP A 3 -15.07 -18.12 -14.77
C ASP A 3 -13.90 -17.45 -14.02
N THR A 4 -13.12 -18.27 -13.34
CA THR A 4 -11.79 -17.90 -12.87
C THR A 4 -10.82 -18.20 -14.00
N ILE A 5 -10.07 -17.19 -14.46
CA ILE A 5 -9.22 -17.26 -15.66
C ILE A 5 -7.76 -17.01 -15.26
N LEU A 6 -6.90 -17.95 -15.63
CA LEU A 6 -5.45 -17.79 -15.60
C LEU A 6 -4.95 -17.77 -17.04
N GLU A 7 -4.34 -16.66 -17.45
CA GLU A 7 -3.77 -16.51 -18.78
C GLU A 7 -2.45 -17.29 -18.93
N ASP A 8 -1.90 -17.32 -20.14
CA ASP A 8 -0.68 -18.06 -20.44
C ASP A 8 0.53 -17.55 -19.62
N GLY A 9 1.39 -18.49 -19.23
CA GLY A 9 2.62 -18.16 -18.50
C GLY A 9 2.44 -17.74 -17.04
N VAL A 10 1.24 -17.85 -16.48
CA VAL A 10 1.01 -17.59 -15.04
C VAL A 10 1.74 -18.62 -14.20
N ILE A 11 2.49 -18.17 -13.20
CA ILE A 11 3.25 -18.98 -12.25
C ILE A 11 2.59 -18.90 -10.89
N ILE A 12 2.23 -20.04 -10.31
CA ILE A 12 1.59 -20.13 -8.99
C ILE A 12 2.40 -21.06 -8.09
N ASP A 13 2.85 -20.54 -6.97
CA ASP A 13 3.61 -21.27 -5.97
C ASP A 13 2.67 -21.94 -4.93
N ASN A 14 3.26 -22.59 -3.94
CA ASN A 14 2.56 -23.37 -2.93
C ASN A 14 1.54 -22.54 -2.13
N LEU A 15 0.40 -23.15 -1.83
CA LEU A 15 -0.65 -22.61 -0.95
C LEU A 15 -1.22 -21.25 -1.42
N VAL A 16 -1.17 -20.96 -2.70
CA VAL A 16 -1.86 -19.78 -3.26
C VAL A 16 -3.35 -20.07 -3.34
N GLN A 17 -4.15 -19.15 -2.84
CA GLN A 17 -5.61 -19.19 -2.90
C GLN A 17 -6.14 -18.22 -3.94
N ILE A 18 -6.86 -18.71 -4.93
CA ILE A 18 -7.54 -17.91 -5.96
C ILE A 18 -9.04 -18.17 -5.83
N ALA A 19 -9.81 -17.10 -5.58
CA ALA A 19 -11.24 -17.21 -5.41
C ALA A 19 -12.00 -17.16 -6.76
N HIS A 20 -13.33 -17.19 -6.68
CA HIS A 20 -14.23 -17.16 -7.83
C HIS A 20 -14.11 -15.87 -8.66
N ASN A 21 -14.32 -15.93 -9.95
CA ASN A 21 -14.37 -14.77 -10.85
C ASN A 21 -13.06 -13.95 -10.91
N VAL A 22 -11.93 -14.53 -10.48
CA VAL A 22 -10.61 -13.87 -10.53
C VAL A 22 -10.03 -14.01 -11.94
N LYS A 23 -9.41 -12.94 -12.43
CA LYS A 23 -8.66 -12.96 -13.70
C LYS A 23 -7.21 -12.61 -13.41
N ILE A 24 -6.28 -13.44 -13.88
CA ILE A 24 -4.84 -13.22 -13.73
C ILE A 24 -4.21 -13.16 -15.13
N GLY A 25 -3.63 -12.00 -15.46
CA GLY A 25 -3.03 -11.71 -16.75
C GLY A 25 -1.74 -12.50 -16.98
N ALA A 26 -1.37 -12.60 -18.25
CA ALA A 26 -0.27 -13.42 -18.74
C ALA A 26 1.07 -13.10 -18.03
N ASN A 27 1.88 -14.13 -17.83
CA ASN A 27 3.22 -14.05 -17.21
C ASN A 27 3.25 -13.47 -15.79
N THR A 28 2.12 -13.42 -15.09
CA THR A 28 2.05 -12.97 -13.70
C THR A 28 2.46 -14.10 -12.77
N ALA A 29 3.29 -13.77 -11.77
CA ALA A 29 3.79 -14.70 -10.77
C ALA A 29 3.21 -14.42 -9.39
N LEU A 30 2.67 -15.46 -8.75
CA LEU A 30 2.18 -15.42 -7.36
C LEU A 30 3.06 -16.34 -6.53
N ALA A 31 3.85 -15.77 -5.63
CA ALA A 31 4.67 -16.54 -4.70
C ALA A 31 3.81 -17.18 -3.60
N ALA A 32 4.44 -18.02 -2.79
CA ALA A 32 3.74 -18.86 -1.82
C ALA A 32 2.82 -18.08 -0.87
N LYS A 33 1.68 -18.68 -0.55
CA LYS A 33 0.67 -18.17 0.40
C LYS A 33 -0.01 -16.85 -0.03
N CYS A 34 0.06 -16.46 -1.29
CA CYS A 34 -0.75 -15.36 -1.79
C CYS A 34 -2.24 -15.71 -1.74
N GLY A 35 -3.07 -14.72 -1.47
CA GLY A 35 -4.53 -14.87 -1.49
C GLY A 35 -5.17 -13.79 -2.35
N VAL A 36 -5.98 -14.19 -3.34
CA VAL A 36 -6.72 -13.27 -4.22
C VAL A 36 -8.20 -13.50 -4.01
N ALA A 37 -8.88 -12.51 -3.46
CA ALA A 37 -10.32 -12.57 -3.21
C ALA A 37 -11.13 -12.40 -4.49
N GLY A 38 -12.40 -12.82 -4.43
CA GLY A 38 -13.29 -12.94 -5.59
C GLY A 38 -13.48 -11.67 -6.39
N SER A 39 -13.70 -11.85 -7.69
CA SER A 39 -13.99 -10.78 -8.65
C SER A 39 -12.91 -9.73 -8.81
N SER A 40 -11.66 -10.09 -8.51
CA SER A 40 -10.49 -9.22 -8.71
C SER A 40 -9.78 -9.57 -10.01
N THR A 41 -9.19 -8.55 -10.63
CA THR A 41 -8.37 -8.71 -11.85
C THR A 41 -6.94 -8.27 -11.56
N ILE A 42 -5.98 -9.11 -11.90
CA ILE A 42 -4.55 -8.81 -11.84
C ILE A 42 -4.04 -8.74 -13.29
N GLY A 43 -3.36 -7.67 -13.62
CA GLY A 43 -2.81 -7.44 -14.94
C GLY A 43 -1.68 -8.40 -15.31
N LYS A 44 -1.04 -8.14 -16.44
CA LYS A 44 0.05 -8.94 -17.03
C LYS A 44 1.39 -8.59 -16.38
N ASN A 45 2.32 -9.55 -16.40
CA ASN A 45 3.70 -9.36 -15.93
C ASN A 45 3.79 -8.83 -14.48
N CYS A 46 2.81 -9.15 -13.66
CA CYS A 46 2.82 -8.77 -12.25
C CYS A 46 3.61 -9.77 -11.40
N VAL A 47 4.12 -9.32 -10.28
CA VAL A 47 4.78 -10.16 -9.28
C VAL A 47 4.16 -9.89 -7.90
N LEU A 48 3.49 -10.89 -7.35
CA LEU A 48 3.01 -10.87 -5.97
C LEU A 48 3.96 -11.72 -5.12
N ALA A 49 4.74 -11.07 -4.26
CA ALA A 49 5.65 -11.75 -3.35
C ALA A 49 4.90 -12.53 -2.27
N GLY A 50 5.61 -13.38 -1.52
CA GLY A 50 4.99 -14.32 -0.59
C GLY A 50 4.04 -13.68 0.43
N GLY A 51 2.89 -14.29 0.65
CA GLY A 51 1.90 -13.88 1.62
C GLY A 51 1.12 -12.61 1.28
N VAL A 52 1.17 -12.14 0.03
CA VAL A 52 0.36 -10.99 -0.42
C VAL A 52 -1.11 -11.34 -0.39
N GLY A 53 -1.92 -10.45 0.21
CA GLY A 53 -3.37 -10.52 0.19
C GLY A 53 -3.97 -9.46 -0.74
N VAL A 54 -4.93 -9.85 -1.57
CA VAL A 54 -5.67 -8.94 -2.46
C VAL A 54 -7.15 -9.01 -2.12
N VAL A 55 -7.76 -7.87 -1.75
CA VAL A 55 -9.20 -7.83 -1.47
C VAL A 55 -10.02 -7.98 -2.74
N GLY A 56 -11.29 -8.34 -2.59
CA GLY A 56 -12.21 -8.56 -3.70
C GLY A 56 -12.58 -7.29 -4.47
N HIS A 57 -13.02 -7.48 -5.72
CA HIS A 57 -13.58 -6.43 -6.57
C HIS A 57 -12.62 -5.28 -6.90
N ILE A 58 -11.33 -5.53 -6.98
CA ILE A 58 -10.33 -4.54 -7.37
C ILE A 58 -9.58 -4.95 -8.63
N ASN A 59 -8.97 -3.96 -9.27
CA ASN A 59 -8.14 -4.15 -10.45
C ASN A 59 -6.70 -3.71 -10.17
N ILE A 60 -5.74 -4.54 -10.57
CA ILE A 60 -4.31 -4.26 -10.52
C ILE A 60 -3.80 -4.14 -11.95
N ALA A 61 -3.17 -3.02 -12.28
CA ALA A 61 -2.61 -2.75 -13.60
C ALA A 61 -1.49 -3.74 -13.97
N ASP A 62 -1.07 -3.72 -15.22
CA ASP A 62 0.07 -4.50 -15.72
C ASP A 62 1.39 -4.01 -15.09
N ASN A 63 2.39 -4.90 -15.03
CA ASN A 63 3.75 -4.61 -14.57
C ASN A 63 3.82 -4.07 -13.12
N VAL A 64 2.95 -4.57 -12.25
CA VAL A 64 2.94 -4.23 -10.82
C VAL A 64 3.70 -5.29 -10.03
N THR A 65 4.60 -4.85 -9.17
CA THR A 65 5.27 -5.70 -8.17
C THR A 65 4.76 -5.36 -6.78
N ILE A 66 4.32 -6.37 -6.02
CA ILE A 66 3.85 -6.20 -4.63
C ILE A 66 4.79 -6.95 -3.70
N THR A 67 5.34 -6.24 -2.73
CA THR A 67 6.29 -6.81 -1.77
C THR A 67 5.61 -7.75 -0.78
N GLY A 68 6.40 -8.67 -0.21
CA GLY A 68 5.87 -9.74 0.67
C GLY A 68 5.05 -9.24 1.85
N MET A 69 4.06 -10.03 2.25
CA MET A 69 3.13 -9.77 3.36
C MET A 69 2.32 -8.49 3.21
N SER A 70 2.26 -7.90 2.02
CA SER A 70 1.44 -6.72 1.76
C SER A 70 -0.03 -7.07 1.61
N MET A 71 -0.91 -6.17 2.07
CA MET A 71 -2.34 -6.23 1.84
C MET A 71 -2.75 -5.13 0.84
N VAL A 72 -3.29 -5.54 -0.30
CA VAL A 72 -3.81 -4.63 -1.34
C VAL A 72 -5.29 -4.40 -1.07
N THR A 73 -5.64 -3.20 -0.64
CA THR A 73 -7.01 -2.84 -0.21
C THR A 73 -7.77 -1.97 -1.20
N LYS A 74 -7.13 -1.58 -2.31
CA LYS A 74 -7.74 -0.76 -3.37
C LYS A 74 -7.09 -1.04 -4.72
N SER A 75 -7.76 -0.69 -5.80
CA SER A 75 -7.23 -0.83 -7.15
C SER A 75 -5.92 -0.05 -7.33
N ILE A 76 -5.02 -0.61 -8.14
CA ILE A 76 -3.74 -0.03 -8.54
C ILE A 76 -3.81 0.24 -10.04
N SER A 77 -3.80 1.50 -10.44
CA SER A 77 -3.96 1.94 -11.83
C SER A 77 -2.64 2.15 -12.59
N GLU A 78 -1.52 2.17 -11.89
CA GLU A 78 -0.21 2.46 -12.49
C GLU A 78 0.77 1.33 -12.21
N SER A 79 1.65 1.04 -13.17
CA SER A 79 2.76 0.11 -13.00
C SER A 79 3.72 0.62 -11.91
N GLY A 80 4.39 -0.29 -11.21
CA GLY A 80 5.34 0.09 -10.18
C GLY A 80 5.47 -0.94 -9.06
N SER A 81 6.25 -0.61 -8.04
CA SER A 81 6.45 -1.45 -6.87
C SER A 81 5.69 -0.87 -5.67
N TYR A 82 4.90 -1.71 -5.03
CA TYR A 82 4.00 -1.33 -3.93
C TYR A 82 4.27 -2.17 -2.69
N SER A 83 4.17 -1.54 -1.54
CA SER A 83 4.40 -2.17 -0.24
C SER A 83 3.35 -1.73 0.76
N SER A 84 2.98 -2.63 1.68
CA SER A 84 2.19 -2.27 2.86
C SER A 84 2.66 -3.07 4.07
N GLY A 85 2.12 -2.73 5.24
CA GLY A 85 2.51 -3.35 6.50
C GLY A 85 3.55 -2.53 7.26
N THR A 86 3.94 -3.03 8.41
CA THR A 86 4.93 -2.38 9.26
C THR A 86 6.33 -2.92 8.98
N PRO A 87 7.39 -2.08 8.96
CA PRO A 87 8.76 -2.57 8.80
C PRO A 87 9.17 -3.47 9.97
N MET A 88 10.06 -4.42 9.71
CA MET A 88 10.65 -5.22 10.75
C MET A 88 11.62 -4.37 11.57
N LEU A 89 11.46 -4.38 12.88
CA LEU A 89 12.30 -3.68 13.85
C LEU A 89 12.67 -4.64 14.98
N GLU A 90 13.73 -4.31 15.70
CA GLU A 90 13.99 -4.96 16.98
C GLU A 90 12.75 -4.83 17.90
N SER A 91 12.44 -5.87 18.66
CA SER A 91 11.16 -6.01 19.39
C SER A 91 10.81 -4.82 20.29
N LEU A 92 11.78 -4.27 20.99
CA LEU A 92 11.56 -3.13 21.89
C LEU A 92 11.27 -1.85 21.10
N HIS A 93 11.97 -1.64 20.00
CA HIS A 93 11.74 -0.51 19.10
C HIS A 93 10.38 -0.64 18.40
N TRP A 94 10.01 -1.85 17.97
CA TRP A 94 8.70 -2.11 17.38
C TRP A 94 7.56 -1.76 18.34
N LYS A 95 7.63 -2.21 19.60
CA LYS A 95 6.62 -1.89 20.63
C LYS A 95 6.46 -0.40 20.83
N ARG A 96 7.56 0.35 20.90
CA ARG A 96 7.54 1.81 21.02
C ARG A 96 6.93 2.49 19.78
N ALA A 97 7.27 2.02 18.58
CA ALA A 97 6.70 2.51 17.34
C ALA A 97 5.19 2.24 17.24
N ALA A 98 4.73 1.06 17.65
CA ALA A 98 3.31 0.68 17.67
C ALA A 98 2.48 1.60 18.59
N VAL A 99 3.01 1.95 19.79
CA VAL A 99 2.36 2.90 20.69
C VAL A 99 2.24 4.28 20.05
N ARG A 100 3.32 4.78 19.42
CA ARG A 100 3.31 6.08 18.74
C ARG A 100 2.34 6.09 17.56
N PHE A 101 2.29 5.00 16.77
CA PHE A 101 1.34 4.86 15.68
C PHE A 101 -0.11 4.99 16.16
N LYS A 102 -0.45 4.33 17.28
CA LYS A 102 -1.76 4.46 17.90
C LYS A 102 -2.07 5.90 18.32
N GLN A 103 -1.08 6.61 18.90
CA GLN A 103 -1.23 7.99 19.32
C GLN A 103 -1.43 8.98 18.16
N LEU A 104 -0.94 8.64 16.94
CA LEU A 104 -1.13 9.48 15.76
C LEU A 104 -2.61 9.72 15.41
N ALA A 105 -3.50 8.77 15.75
CA ALA A 105 -4.93 8.93 15.54
C ALA A 105 -5.54 10.13 16.32
N ASP A 106 -4.93 10.48 17.43
CA ASP A 106 -5.40 11.56 18.33
C ASP A 106 -4.69 12.91 18.07
N VAL A 107 -3.74 12.95 17.14
CA VAL A 107 -2.98 14.17 16.83
C VAL A 107 -3.80 15.07 15.91
N PRO A 108 -4.15 16.31 16.33
CA PRO A 108 -4.91 17.25 15.50
C PRO A 108 -4.01 17.90 14.44
N LEU A 109 -3.51 17.11 13.49
CA LEU A 109 -2.49 17.50 12.53
C LEU A 109 -2.88 18.77 11.74
N THR A 110 -4.14 18.88 11.32
CA THR A 110 -4.63 20.06 10.60
C THR A 110 -4.54 21.35 11.44
N GLN A 111 -4.78 21.25 12.75
CA GLN A 111 -4.65 22.40 13.65
C GLN A 111 -3.19 22.78 13.87
N LEU A 112 -2.31 21.77 14.01
CA LEU A 112 -0.87 22.01 14.15
C LEU A 112 -0.28 22.69 12.92
N LEU A 113 -0.66 22.26 11.72
CA LEU A 113 -0.22 22.88 10.47
C LEU A 113 -0.68 24.34 10.39
N LYS A 114 -1.94 24.63 10.66
CA LYS A 114 -2.46 26.01 10.70
C LYS A 114 -1.73 26.90 11.72
N ARG A 115 -1.36 26.36 12.87
CA ARG A 115 -0.59 27.09 13.90
C ARG A 115 0.84 27.37 13.42
N LEU A 116 1.48 26.44 12.74
CA LEU A 116 2.81 26.64 12.15
C LEU A 116 2.77 27.73 11.08
N ASP A 117 1.83 27.70 10.15
CA ASP A 117 1.65 28.74 9.12
C ASP A 117 1.45 30.12 9.75
N HIS A 118 0.64 30.21 10.81
CA HIS A 118 0.42 31.46 11.53
C HIS A 118 1.70 31.99 12.19
N ILE A 119 2.45 31.13 12.86
CA ILE A 119 3.73 31.50 13.48
C ILE A 119 4.73 31.95 12.42
N GLN A 120 4.81 31.27 11.28
CA GLN A 120 5.68 31.65 10.18
C GLN A 120 5.35 33.07 9.67
N THR A 121 4.06 33.35 9.44
CA THR A 121 3.58 34.66 9.02
C THR A 121 3.94 35.77 10.02
N GLN A 122 3.84 35.48 11.34
CA GLN A 122 4.23 36.42 12.37
C GLN A 122 5.75 36.71 12.36
N ILE A 123 6.58 35.69 12.18
CA ILE A 123 8.03 35.86 12.06
C ILE A 123 8.40 36.73 10.88
N GLU A 124 7.84 36.46 9.69
CA GLU A 124 8.07 37.23 8.47
C GLU A 124 7.67 38.71 8.65
N SER A 125 6.55 38.96 9.33
CA SER A 125 6.10 40.31 9.67
C SER A 125 7.08 41.05 10.58
N LEU A 126 7.59 40.38 11.60
CA LEU A 126 8.60 40.93 12.51
C LEU A 126 9.91 41.23 11.78
N GLU A 127 10.41 40.31 10.98
CA GLU A 127 11.64 40.52 10.20
C GLU A 127 11.52 41.71 9.24
N SER A 128 10.37 41.87 8.58
CA SER A 128 10.10 43.01 7.71
C SER A 128 10.10 44.35 8.47
N THR A 129 9.64 44.33 9.71
CA THR A 129 9.62 45.50 10.60
C THR A 129 11.04 45.89 11.03
N PHE A 130 11.88 44.90 11.34
CA PHE A 130 13.27 45.15 11.73
C PHE A 130 14.16 45.63 10.58
N LYS A 131 13.92 45.17 9.34
CA LYS A 131 14.66 45.62 8.16
C LYS A 131 14.33 47.05 7.71
N ARG A 132 13.24 47.64 8.21
CA ARG A 132 12.82 49.02 7.89
C ARG A 132 13.35 50.08 8.88
N LYS A 133 14.04 49.64 9.91
CA LYS A 133 14.76 50.53 10.86
C LYS A 133 16.25 50.54 10.58
#